data_4d408830eb1763fb487f6e7287a8d40e
#
_entry.id   4d408830eb1763fb487f6e7287a8d40e
#
_cell.length_a   1.000
_cell.length_b   1.000
_cell.length_c   1.000
_cell.angle_alpha   90.00
_cell.angle_beta   90.00
_cell.angle_gamma   90.00
#
_symmetry.space_group_name_H-M   'P 1'
#
loop_
_entity.id
_entity.type
_entity.pdbx_description
1 polymer ?
#
loop_
_entity_poly.entity_id
_entity_poly.type
_entity_poly.pdbx_seq_one_letter_code
_entity_poly.pdbx_strand_id
1 'polypeptide(L)'
;MAKKKPEVEDLKRDEPKYPNQVLTFSLPLPVSVNHMYQSAGRGRRLTTAARNYIKTAQDECKKAIRSQGWKRDKESVWYVMDLYFYFPDQRRRDSHNCLKLLTDCLEGLLFTDDYYLLPRIQYVTLDRDNPRLEIVFYPQGKEE
;
A
#
# COMPACT_ATOMS: atom_id res chain seq x y z
N MET A 1 -13.32 -24.43 -15.46
CA MET A 1 -12.62 -23.34 -16.15
C MET A 1 -11.97 -22.41 -15.14
N ALA A 2 -10.69 -22.23 -15.29
CA ALA A 2 -10.00 -21.25 -14.46
C ALA A 2 -10.46 -19.85 -14.87
N LYS A 3 -10.94 -19.07 -13.91
CA LYS A 3 -11.27 -17.67 -14.17
C LYS A 3 -9.97 -16.91 -14.42
N LYS A 4 -9.94 -16.11 -15.47
CA LYS A 4 -8.83 -15.20 -15.70
C LYS A 4 -8.66 -14.28 -14.49
N LYS A 5 -7.44 -14.16 -13.98
CA LYS A 5 -7.14 -13.21 -12.90
C LYS A 5 -7.34 -11.79 -13.42
N PRO A 6 -8.10 -10.94 -12.72
CA PRO A 6 -8.23 -9.56 -13.16
C PRO A 6 -6.91 -8.82 -13.01
N GLU A 7 -6.59 -8.03 -13.99
CA GLU A 7 -5.53 -7.04 -13.85
C GLU A 7 -6.05 -5.88 -13.00
N VAL A 8 -5.15 -5.07 -12.47
CA VAL A 8 -5.54 -3.94 -11.63
C VAL A 8 -6.45 -2.99 -12.42
N GLU A 9 -6.18 -2.82 -13.71
CA GLU A 9 -6.99 -1.96 -14.58
C GLU A 9 -8.40 -2.51 -14.83
N ASP A 10 -8.58 -3.83 -14.74
CA ASP A 10 -9.89 -4.48 -14.95
C ASP A 10 -10.82 -4.30 -13.76
N LEU A 11 -10.31 -3.96 -12.60
CA LEU A 11 -11.10 -3.84 -11.38
C LEU A 11 -11.78 -2.48 -11.33
N LYS A 12 -13.12 -2.53 -11.18
CA LYS A 12 -13.88 -1.29 -11.02
C LYS A 12 -13.51 -0.61 -9.71
N ARG A 13 -13.28 0.67 -9.79
CA ARG A 13 -13.00 1.50 -8.64
C ARG A 13 -13.55 2.90 -8.93
N ASP A 14 -13.65 3.69 -7.88
CA ASP A 14 -14.05 5.08 -8.04
C ASP A 14 -13.00 5.80 -8.88
N GLU A 15 -13.45 6.41 -9.96
CA GLU A 15 -12.54 7.17 -10.80
C GLU A 15 -12.21 8.50 -10.12
N PRO A 16 -10.93 8.83 -9.99
CA PRO A 16 -10.55 10.11 -9.43
C PRO A 16 -10.95 11.23 -10.39
N LYS A 17 -11.37 12.35 -9.81
CA LYS A 17 -11.77 13.54 -10.59
C LYS A 17 -10.62 14.06 -11.47
N TYR A 18 -9.39 13.85 -11.03
CA TYR A 18 -8.19 14.29 -11.73
C TYR A 18 -7.25 13.11 -11.94
N PRO A 19 -7.19 12.55 -13.18
CA PRO A 19 -6.35 11.36 -13.45
C PRO A 19 -4.88 11.54 -13.11
N ASN A 20 -4.34 12.75 -13.20
CA ASN A 20 -2.94 13.06 -12.86
C ASN A 20 -2.66 13.03 -11.36
N GLN A 21 -3.69 12.82 -10.53
CA GLN A 21 -3.52 12.65 -9.09
C GLN A 21 -3.49 11.19 -8.65
N VAL A 22 -3.57 10.26 -9.59
CA VAL A 22 -3.46 8.83 -9.30
C VAL A 22 -1.99 8.45 -9.27
N LEU A 23 -1.58 7.81 -8.18
CA LEU A 23 -0.24 7.24 -8.03
C LEU A 23 -0.35 5.73 -7.97
N THR A 24 0.41 5.03 -8.82
CA THR A 24 0.46 3.58 -8.81
C THR A 24 1.89 3.11 -8.58
N PHE A 25 2.08 2.13 -7.72
CA PHE A 25 3.40 1.55 -7.49
C PHE A 25 3.28 0.16 -6.87
N SER A 26 4.36 -0.60 -6.97
CA SER A 26 4.44 -1.95 -6.42
C SER A 26 5.46 -2.00 -5.31
N LEU A 27 5.16 -2.79 -4.28
CA LEU A 27 6.05 -3.03 -3.16
C LEU A 27 6.21 -4.55 -2.98
N PRO A 28 7.31 -5.00 -2.36
CA PRO A 28 7.35 -6.36 -1.84
C PRO A 28 6.21 -6.59 -0.85
N LEU A 29 5.86 -7.84 -0.61
CA LEU A 29 4.86 -8.16 0.41
C LEU A 29 5.36 -7.71 1.79
N PRO A 30 4.52 -6.97 2.53
CA PRO A 30 4.95 -6.46 3.83
C PRO A 30 5.00 -7.55 4.89
N VAL A 31 5.85 -7.36 5.90
CA VAL A 31 5.86 -8.22 7.07
C VAL A 31 4.59 -8.00 7.88
N SER A 32 4.09 -9.05 8.52
CA SER A 32 2.91 -8.94 9.37
C SER A 32 3.23 -8.15 10.64
N VAL A 33 2.19 -7.59 11.27
CA VAL A 33 2.36 -6.85 12.51
C VAL A 33 2.98 -7.73 13.62
N ASN A 34 2.76 -9.05 13.56
CA ASN A 34 3.32 -9.98 14.52
C ASN A 34 4.86 -10.11 14.40
N HIS A 35 5.42 -9.77 13.25
CA HIS A 35 6.85 -9.80 12.97
C HIS A 35 7.47 -8.41 12.84
N MET A 36 6.71 -7.37 13.20
CA MET A 36 7.13 -5.99 13.09
C MET A 36 8.00 -5.54 14.25
N TYR A 37 7.73 -6.05 15.44
CA TYR A 37 8.41 -5.64 16.67
C TYR A 37 9.07 -6.81 17.37
N GLN A 38 10.14 -6.53 18.07
CA GLN A 38 10.82 -7.47 18.97
C GLN A 38 11.05 -6.82 20.31
N SER A 39 11.14 -7.64 21.37
CA SER A 39 11.44 -7.17 22.72
C SER A 39 12.85 -6.58 22.79
N ALA A 40 12.99 -5.44 23.46
CA ALA A 40 14.27 -4.77 23.67
C ALA A 40 14.27 -4.14 25.07
N GLY A 41 14.75 -4.86 26.07
CA GLY A 41 14.71 -4.39 27.45
C GLY A 41 13.29 -4.15 27.91
N ARG A 42 12.96 -2.90 28.32
CA ARG A 42 11.64 -2.52 28.81
C ARG A 42 10.66 -2.14 27.71
N GLY A 43 11.09 -2.15 26.44
CA GLY A 43 10.27 -1.70 25.34
C GLY A 43 10.29 -2.65 24.17
N ARG A 44 9.77 -2.16 23.06
CA ARG A 44 9.78 -2.85 21.77
C ARG A 44 10.54 -1.99 20.77
N ARG A 45 11.22 -2.65 19.85
CA ARG A 45 11.83 -1.99 18.71
C ARG A 45 11.47 -2.74 17.43
N LEU A 46 11.54 -2.06 16.32
CA LEU A 46 11.31 -2.66 15.02
C LEU A 46 12.34 -3.74 14.73
N THR A 47 11.89 -4.85 14.18
CA THR A 47 12.78 -5.90 13.69
C THR A 47 13.61 -5.38 12.53
N THR A 48 14.73 -6.02 12.24
CA THR A 48 15.54 -5.70 11.05
C THR A 48 14.71 -5.85 9.77
N ALA A 49 13.88 -6.90 9.70
CA ALA A 49 13.00 -7.11 8.54
C ALA A 49 12.03 -5.93 8.36
N ALA A 50 11.43 -5.44 9.44
CA ALA A 50 10.52 -4.30 9.37
C ALA A 50 11.25 -3.01 8.94
N ARG A 51 12.44 -2.75 9.49
CA ARG A 51 13.23 -1.59 9.10
C ARG A 51 13.64 -1.63 7.64
N ASN A 52 14.06 -2.79 7.15
CA ASN A 52 14.42 -2.96 5.74
C ASN A 52 13.21 -2.76 4.84
N TYR A 53 12.06 -3.27 5.25
CA TYR A 53 10.82 -3.08 4.50
C TYR A 53 10.45 -1.60 4.42
N ILE A 54 10.49 -0.88 5.52
CA ILE A 54 10.19 0.56 5.56
C ILE A 54 11.08 1.31 4.57
N LYS A 55 12.37 1.04 4.58
CA LYS A 55 13.31 1.69 3.66
C LYS A 55 12.98 1.39 2.20
N THR A 56 12.76 0.13 1.87
CA THR A 56 12.40 -0.29 0.51
C THR A 56 11.09 0.36 0.06
N ALA A 57 10.08 0.34 0.92
CA ALA A 57 8.77 0.92 0.61
C ALA A 57 8.87 2.42 0.37
N GLN A 58 9.62 3.13 1.20
CA GLN A 58 9.82 4.58 1.04
C GLN A 58 10.58 4.90 -0.25
N ASP A 59 11.62 4.13 -0.57
CA ASP A 59 12.41 4.33 -1.79
C ASP A 59 11.56 4.10 -3.04
N GLU A 60 10.79 3.02 -3.08
CA GLU A 60 9.91 2.72 -4.21
C GLU A 60 8.80 3.76 -4.36
N CYS A 61 8.23 4.22 -3.26
CA CYS A 61 7.23 5.28 -3.27
C CYS A 61 7.80 6.59 -3.82
N LYS A 62 8.98 6.98 -3.38
CA LYS A 62 9.66 8.19 -3.88
C LYS A 62 9.95 8.11 -5.36
N LYS A 63 10.40 6.95 -5.84
CA LYS A 63 10.62 6.72 -7.28
C LYS A 63 9.35 6.91 -8.08
N ALA A 64 8.23 6.33 -7.60
CA ALA A 64 6.95 6.45 -8.26
C ALA A 64 6.46 7.89 -8.30
N ILE A 65 6.59 8.61 -7.19
CA ILE A 65 6.21 10.04 -7.13
C ILE A 65 6.97 10.83 -8.20
N ARG A 66 8.29 10.62 -8.30
CA ARG A 66 9.12 11.34 -9.28
C ARG A 66 8.79 10.96 -10.71
N SER A 67 8.69 9.65 -11.00
CA SER A 67 8.47 9.18 -12.36
C SER A 67 7.09 9.53 -12.89
N GLN A 68 6.09 9.61 -12.03
CA GLN A 68 4.72 9.91 -12.42
C GLN A 68 4.36 11.39 -12.25
N GLY A 69 5.26 12.18 -11.68
CA GLY A 69 4.99 13.61 -11.45
C GLY A 69 3.86 13.85 -10.48
N TRP A 70 3.63 12.92 -9.56
CA TRP A 70 2.55 13.02 -8.59
C TRP A 70 2.85 14.08 -7.54
N LYS A 71 1.83 14.86 -7.19
CA LYS A 71 1.94 15.88 -6.14
C LYS A 71 0.80 15.69 -5.15
N ARG A 72 1.15 15.78 -3.86
CA ARG A 72 0.17 15.76 -2.80
C ARG A 72 -0.68 17.03 -2.87
N ASP A 73 -1.98 16.89 -2.60
CA ASP A 73 -2.86 18.04 -2.51
C ASP A 73 -2.45 18.95 -1.35
N LYS A 74 -2.55 20.26 -1.53
CA LYS A 74 -2.23 21.24 -0.49
C LYS A 74 -3.26 21.27 0.62
N GLU A 75 -4.50 20.92 0.30
CA GLU A 75 -5.58 20.87 1.27
C GLU A 75 -5.63 19.49 1.93
N SER A 76 -6.15 19.45 3.15
CA SER A 76 -6.43 18.17 3.83
C SER A 76 -7.59 17.47 3.11
N VAL A 77 -7.26 16.41 2.39
CA VAL A 77 -8.24 15.59 1.67
C VAL A 77 -8.12 14.16 2.14
N TRP A 78 -9.21 13.42 2.01
CA TRP A 78 -9.19 11.98 2.23
C TRP A 78 -8.54 11.29 1.03
N TYR A 79 -7.61 10.39 1.29
CA TYR A 79 -6.95 9.60 0.27
C TYR A 79 -7.40 8.16 0.34
N VAL A 80 -7.70 7.59 -0.81
CA VAL A 80 -7.99 6.16 -0.96
C VAL A 80 -6.69 5.44 -1.30
N MET A 81 -6.43 4.35 -0.60
CA MET A 81 -5.31 3.47 -0.88
C MET A 81 -5.85 2.07 -1.18
N ASP A 82 -5.94 1.75 -2.45
CA ASP A 82 -6.42 0.45 -2.91
C ASP A 82 -5.25 -0.53 -2.99
N LEU A 83 -5.42 -1.68 -2.36
CA LEU A 83 -4.39 -2.70 -2.18
C LEU A 83 -4.76 -3.98 -2.92
N TYR A 84 -3.82 -4.50 -3.69
CA TYR A 84 -3.95 -5.74 -4.47
C TYR A 84 -2.81 -6.67 -4.09
N PHE A 85 -3.14 -7.75 -3.36
CA PHE A 85 -2.14 -8.67 -2.84
C PHE A 85 -1.95 -9.85 -3.79
N TYR A 86 -0.70 -10.13 -4.13
CA TYR A 86 -0.27 -11.27 -4.93
C TYR A 86 0.65 -12.13 -4.09
N PHE A 87 0.12 -13.20 -3.51
CA PHE A 87 0.87 -14.08 -2.63
C PHE A 87 1.55 -15.21 -3.41
N PRO A 88 2.72 -15.73 -2.94
CA PRO A 88 3.43 -16.79 -3.66
C PRO A 88 2.80 -18.16 -3.50
N ASP A 89 1.98 -18.39 -2.47
CA ASP A 89 1.39 -19.68 -2.16
C ASP A 89 0.09 -19.52 -1.39
N GLN A 90 -0.56 -20.64 -1.09
CA GLN A 90 -1.86 -20.67 -0.39
C GLN A 90 -1.72 -20.63 1.14
N ARG A 91 -0.54 -20.41 1.67
CA ARG A 91 -0.34 -20.32 3.11
C ARG A 91 -1.27 -19.25 3.69
N ARG A 92 -1.87 -19.58 4.83
CA ARG A 92 -2.76 -18.65 5.51
C ARG A 92 -2.03 -17.35 5.85
N ARG A 93 -2.57 -16.23 5.38
CA ARG A 93 -2.06 -14.89 5.67
C ARG A 93 -3.23 -13.96 5.92
N ASP A 94 -3.00 -13.06 6.84
CA ASP A 94 -3.97 -12.06 7.22
C ASP A 94 -3.56 -10.74 6.55
N SER A 95 -4.21 -10.42 5.44
CA SER A 95 -3.82 -9.26 4.62
C SER A 95 -3.92 -7.93 5.38
N HIS A 96 -4.85 -7.80 6.34
CA HIS A 96 -4.94 -6.55 7.11
C HIS A 96 -3.92 -6.44 8.23
N ASN A 97 -3.19 -7.49 8.57
CA ASN A 97 -2.14 -7.39 9.60
C ASN A 97 -0.96 -6.53 9.17
N CYS A 98 -0.84 -6.18 7.90
CA CYS A 98 0.24 -5.35 7.40
C CYS A 98 -0.14 -3.86 7.24
N LEU A 99 -1.41 -3.50 7.44
CA LEU A 99 -1.88 -2.14 7.18
C LEU A 99 -1.18 -1.10 8.04
N LYS A 100 -0.91 -1.42 9.30
CA LYS A 100 -0.20 -0.50 10.19
C LYS A 100 1.21 -0.19 9.69
N LEU A 101 1.93 -1.22 9.28
CA LEU A 101 3.29 -1.05 8.75
C LEU A 101 3.27 -0.23 7.47
N LEU A 102 2.35 -0.52 6.55
CA LEU A 102 2.19 0.25 5.32
C LEU A 102 1.89 1.72 5.61
N THR A 103 0.96 1.98 6.51
CA THR A 103 0.59 3.34 6.90
C THR A 103 1.80 4.08 7.44
N ASP A 104 2.55 3.45 8.34
CA ASP A 104 3.74 4.07 8.93
C ASP A 104 4.84 4.33 7.88
N CYS A 105 4.98 3.45 6.88
CA CYS A 105 5.96 3.65 5.79
C CYS A 105 5.66 4.87 4.93
N LEU A 106 4.39 5.11 4.66
CA LEU A 106 3.95 6.06 3.64
C LEU A 106 3.53 7.41 4.22
N GLU A 107 3.35 7.49 5.54
CA GLU A 107 3.04 8.75 6.20
C GLU A 107 4.19 9.75 6.01
N GLY A 108 3.83 10.98 5.70
CA GLY A 108 4.80 12.01 5.35
C GLY A 108 5.18 12.06 3.88
N LEU A 109 5.03 10.95 3.15
CA LEU A 109 5.28 10.91 1.71
C LEU A 109 4.00 11.13 0.90
N LEU A 110 2.94 10.40 1.22
CA LEU A 110 1.68 10.43 0.50
C LEU A 110 0.59 11.23 1.21
N PHE A 111 0.63 11.24 2.52
CA PHE A 111 -0.35 11.93 3.36
C PHE A 111 0.33 12.41 4.65
N THR A 112 -0.26 13.40 5.30
CA THR A 112 0.34 13.98 6.52
C THR A 112 -0.12 13.29 7.78
N ASP A 113 -1.35 12.74 7.77
CA ASP A 113 -1.97 12.14 8.95
C ASP A 113 -2.79 10.93 8.47
N ASP A 114 -2.60 9.78 9.11
CA ASP A 114 -3.31 8.54 8.79
C ASP A 114 -4.83 8.65 9.03
N TYR A 115 -5.28 9.65 9.78
CA TYR A 115 -6.71 9.96 9.90
C TYR A 115 -7.38 10.14 8.54
N TYR A 116 -6.65 10.71 7.57
CA TYR A 116 -7.15 10.99 6.24
C TYR A 116 -6.92 9.84 5.24
N LEU A 117 -6.43 8.70 5.71
CA LEU A 117 -6.16 7.55 4.86
C LEU A 117 -7.32 6.56 4.90
N LEU A 118 -7.77 6.13 3.73
CA LEU A 118 -8.81 5.13 3.57
C LEU A 118 -8.21 3.90 2.86
N PRO A 119 -7.59 2.96 3.61
CA PRO A 119 -7.06 1.76 3.00
C PRO A 119 -8.17 0.78 2.66
N ARG A 120 -8.11 0.19 1.47
CA ARG A 120 -9.09 -0.80 1.02
C ARG A 120 -8.37 -1.98 0.38
N ILE A 121 -8.62 -3.18 0.91
CA ILE A 121 -8.11 -4.40 0.28
C ILE A 121 -9.09 -4.79 -0.81
N GLN A 122 -8.67 -4.63 -2.07
CA GLN A 122 -9.52 -4.85 -3.22
C GLN A 122 -9.43 -6.28 -3.75
N TYR A 123 -8.26 -6.89 -3.63
CA TYR A 123 -8.05 -8.17 -4.26
C TYR A 123 -6.92 -8.94 -3.58
N VAL A 124 -7.11 -10.24 -3.46
CA VAL A 124 -6.09 -11.17 -2.94
C VAL A 124 -6.05 -12.35 -3.90
N THR A 125 -4.89 -12.66 -4.44
CA THR A 125 -4.71 -13.79 -5.36
C THR A 125 -3.30 -14.38 -5.19
N LEU A 126 -3.02 -15.40 -5.97
CA LEU A 126 -1.72 -16.06 -5.97
C LEU A 126 -0.95 -15.68 -7.23
N ASP A 127 0.32 -15.40 -7.04
CA ASP A 127 1.28 -15.24 -8.14
C ASP A 127 2.64 -15.77 -7.65
N ARG A 128 2.89 -17.05 -7.93
CA ARG A 128 4.08 -17.73 -7.45
C ARG A 128 5.36 -17.10 -7.97
N ASP A 129 5.34 -16.65 -9.21
CA ASP A 129 6.54 -16.17 -9.89
C ASP A 129 6.86 -14.71 -9.55
N ASN A 130 5.86 -13.94 -9.14
CA ASN A 130 6.05 -12.52 -8.84
C ASN A 130 5.14 -12.07 -7.69
N PRO A 131 5.40 -12.57 -6.48
CA PRO A 131 4.63 -12.12 -5.31
C PRO A 131 4.90 -10.63 -5.04
N ARG A 132 3.84 -9.90 -4.75
CA ARG A 132 3.96 -8.44 -4.58
C ARG A 132 2.69 -7.86 -3.99
N LEU A 133 2.78 -6.60 -3.60
CA LEU A 133 1.64 -5.74 -3.28
C LEU A 133 1.59 -4.61 -4.30
N GLU A 134 0.48 -4.47 -5.00
CA GLU A 134 0.26 -3.33 -5.87
C GLU A 134 -0.66 -2.32 -5.18
N ILE A 135 -0.32 -1.04 -5.29
CA ILE A 135 -1.02 0.05 -4.63
C ILE A 135 -1.50 1.05 -5.68
N VAL A 136 -2.77 1.45 -5.57
CA VAL A 136 -3.33 2.56 -6.32
C VAL A 136 -3.79 3.59 -5.30
N PHE A 137 -3.22 4.79 -5.35
CA PHE A 137 -3.42 5.85 -4.38
C PHE A 137 -3.96 7.09 -5.06
N TYR A 138 -5.08 7.63 -4.56
CA TYR A 138 -5.71 8.79 -5.17
C TYR A 138 -6.59 9.52 -4.14
N PRO A 139 -6.81 10.84 -4.34
CA PRO A 139 -7.73 11.57 -3.46
C PRO A 139 -9.16 11.10 -3.67
N GLN A 140 -9.91 10.99 -2.58
CA GLN A 140 -11.34 10.70 -2.65
C GLN A 140 -12.04 11.85 -3.38
N GLY A 141 -12.96 11.51 -4.27
CA GLY A 141 -13.72 12.52 -4.99
C GLY A 141 -14.50 13.40 -4.01
N LYS A 142 -14.47 14.72 -4.25
CA LYS A 142 -15.32 15.63 -3.51
C LYS A 142 -16.72 15.52 -4.08
N GLU A 143 -17.70 15.32 -3.21
CA GLU A 143 -19.09 15.47 -3.58
C GLU A 143 -19.34 16.96 -3.89
N GLU A 144 -19.93 17.19 -5.05
CA GLU A 144 -20.36 18.53 -5.42
C GLU A 144 -21.68 18.87 -4.74
#